data_277f7be76f74f1e6f091701d490583fa
#
_entry.id   277f7be76f74f1e6f091701d490583fa
#
_cell.length_a   1.000
_cell.length_b   1.000
_cell.length_c   1.000
_cell.angle_alpha   90.00
_cell.angle_beta   90.00
_cell.angle_gamma   90.00
#
_symmetry.space_group_name_H-M   'P 1'
#
loop_
_entity.id
_entity.type
_entity.pdbx_description
1 polymer ?
#
loop_
_entity_poly.entity_id
_entity_poly.type
_entity_poly.pdbx_seq_one_letter_code
_entity_poly.pdbx_strand_id
1 'polypeptide(L)'
;MKGIRFFAALYAAKLATVALSVMHRNGTHMPGVLAMKICPDFLGRMDKPKTIIGITGTNGKTTTANMINDILADNGYSPVNNRAGSNILGGVATTLISAVNLRGKTVKDLAVLELDERSSRLIYPYVHPTYLLCTNLFRDSYKRNAHSEFIFDILDKHIPKQTKLVLNADDLVSARLAKGNDRVYFGIETVSYTHLRAHETSQDIVC
;
A
#
# COMPACT_ATOMS: atom_id res chain seq x y z
N MET A 1 -20.84 12.72 3.16
CA MET A 1 -21.44 13.32 1.94
C MET A 1 -20.36 14.06 1.16
N LYS A 2 -20.39 13.96 -0.20
CA LYS A 2 -19.46 14.68 -1.09
C LYS A 2 -19.98 16.11 -1.27
N GLY A 3 -19.48 17.05 -0.46
CA GLY A 3 -19.90 18.47 -0.53
C GLY A 3 -19.09 19.29 -1.56
N ILE A 4 -19.39 20.58 -1.69
CA ILE A 4 -18.74 21.51 -2.65
C ILE A 4 -17.21 21.49 -2.51
N ARG A 5 -16.67 21.49 -1.29
CA ARG A 5 -15.23 21.42 -1.04
C ARG A 5 -14.58 20.15 -1.62
N PHE A 6 -15.28 19.01 -1.56
CA PHE A 6 -14.79 17.76 -2.14
C PHE A 6 -14.64 17.87 -3.67
N PHE A 7 -15.65 18.40 -4.35
CA PHE A 7 -15.59 18.56 -5.81
C PHE A 7 -14.57 19.61 -6.23
N ALA A 8 -14.46 20.72 -5.51
CA ALA A 8 -13.40 21.71 -5.74
C ALA A 8 -12.00 21.08 -5.62
N ALA A 9 -11.77 20.27 -4.57
CA ALA A 9 -10.54 19.53 -4.36
C ALA A 9 -10.26 18.52 -5.49
N LEU A 10 -11.29 17.75 -5.90
CA LEU A 10 -11.16 16.76 -6.96
C LEU A 10 -10.80 17.40 -8.31
N TYR A 11 -11.50 18.48 -8.68
CA TYR A 11 -11.24 19.16 -9.94
C TYR A 11 -9.87 19.87 -9.94
N ALA A 12 -9.51 20.53 -8.85
CA ALA A 12 -8.20 21.14 -8.73
C ALA A 12 -7.07 20.09 -8.85
N ALA A 13 -7.22 18.93 -8.21
CA ALA A 13 -6.24 17.86 -8.30
C ALA A 13 -6.16 17.25 -9.70
N LYS A 14 -7.31 17.02 -10.37
CA LYS A 14 -7.33 16.50 -11.75
C LYS A 14 -6.74 17.50 -12.74
N LEU A 15 -7.03 18.78 -12.59
CA LEU A 15 -6.41 19.85 -13.40
C LEU A 15 -4.89 19.91 -13.16
N ALA A 16 -4.45 19.83 -11.90
CA ALA A 16 -3.03 19.77 -11.58
C ALA A 16 -2.35 18.55 -12.21
N THR A 17 -3.00 17.39 -12.23
CA THR A 17 -2.48 16.18 -12.89
C THR A 17 -2.29 16.40 -14.39
N VAL A 18 -3.29 16.99 -15.06
CA VAL A 18 -3.22 17.30 -16.50
C VAL A 18 -2.12 18.32 -16.76
N ALA A 19 -2.06 19.41 -15.99
CA ALA A 19 -1.03 20.45 -16.15
C ALA A 19 0.39 19.88 -16.01
N LEU A 20 0.62 19.02 -15.00
CA LEU A 20 1.92 18.37 -14.80
C LEU A 20 2.27 17.41 -15.94
N SER A 21 1.29 16.67 -16.46
CA SER A 21 1.46 15.79 -17.61
C SER A 21 1.88 16.61 -18.86
N VAL A 22 1.21 17.71 -19.15
CA VAL A 22 1.57 18.62 -20.27
C VAL A 22 2.98 19.21 -20.08
N MET A 23 3.36 19.51 -18.85
CA MET A 23 4.71 20.02 -18.54
C MET A 23 5.79 18.93 -18.51
N HIS A 24 5.45 17.68 -18.84
CA HIS A 24 6.37 16.52 -18.76
C HIS A 24 7.01 16.37 -17.37
N ARG A 25 6.32 16.81 -16.30
CA ARG A 25 6.79 16.67 -14.92
C ARG A 25 6.08 15.53 -14.22
N ASN A 26 6.85 14.67 -13.58
CA ASN A 26 6.34 13.57 -12.74
C ASN A 26 5.78 14.14 -11.42
N GLY A 27 4.57 14.69 -11.47
CA GLY A 27 3.89 15.25 -10.31
C GLY A 27 3.14 14.22 -9.48
N THR A 28 3.80 13.17 -9.07
CA THR A 28 3.19 12.00 -8.43
C THR A 28 2.66 12.22 -7.01
N HIS A 29 2.96 13.35 -6.41
CA HIS A 29 2.62 13.68 -5.03
C HIS A 29 1.73 14.93 -4.92
N MET A 30 1.97 15.94 -5.75
CA MET A 30 1.38 17.27 -5.61
C MET A 30 -0.15 17.31 -5.75
N PRO A 31 -0.79 16.61 -6.72
CA PRO A 31 -2.25 16.64 -6.85
C PRO A 31 -2.98 16.15 -5.60
N GLY A 32 -2.47 15.07 -4.98
CA GLY A 32 -3.03 14.52 -3.74
C GLY A 32 -2.90 15.49 -2.57
N VAL A 33 -1.74 16.13 -2.41
CA VAL A 33 -1.51 17.16 -1.39
C VAL A 33 -2.44 18.35 -1.60
N LEU A 34 -2.61 18.81 -2.84
CA LEU A 34 -3.50 19.92 -3.17
C LEU A 34 -4.95 19.57 -2.80
N ALA A 35 -5.40 18.37 -3.16
CA ALA A 35 -6.75 17.91 -2.79
C ALA A 35 -6.98 17.94 -1.28
N MET A 36 -6.03 17.40 -0.51
CA MET A 36 -6.14 17.35 0.96
C MET A 36 -5.99 18.72 1.63
N LYS A 37 -5.27 19.68 1.02
CA LYS A 37 -5.25 21.07 1.50
C LYS A 37 -6.61 21.76 1.33
N ILE A 38 -7.32 21.51 0.22
CA ILE A 38 -8.65 22.08 -0.03
C ILE A 38 -9.71 21.36 0.81
N CYS A 39 -9.61 20.05 0.94
CA CYS A 39 -10.55 19.20 1.67
C CYS A 39 -9.77 18.19 2.52
N PRO A 40 -9.51 18.47 3.82
CA PRO A 40 -8.66 17.61 4.65
C PRO A 40 -9.12 16.16 4.76
N ASP A 41 -10.41 15.88 4.72
CA ASP A 41 -11.00 14.55 4.73
C ASP A 41 -11.32 14.00 3.34
N PHE A 42 -10.67 14.53 2.30
CA PHE A 42 -10.89 14.20 0.88
C PHE A 42 -10.84 12.68 0.63
N LEU A 43 -9.79 12.01 1.13
CA LEU A 43 -9.63 10.57 0.98
C LEU A 43 -10.77 9.77 1.66
N GLY A 44 -11.28 10.25 2.77
CA GLY A 44 -12.43 9.60 3.44
C GLY A 44 -13.74 9.69 2.64
N ARG A 45 -13.89 10.73 1.82
CA ARG A 45 -15.10 10.97 1.01
C ARG A 45 -15.06 10.38 -0.39
N MET A 46 -13.87 10.06 -0.87
CA MET A 46 -13.67 9.51 -2.21
C MET A 46 -13.97 8.02 -2.24
N ASP A 47 -14.66 7.55 -3.29
CA ASP A 47 -14.83 6.12 -3.52
C ASP A 47 -13.47 5.50 -3.86
N LYS A 48 -13.29 4.24 -3.50
CA LYS A 48 -12.04 3.50 -3.68
C LYS A 48 -12.27 2.21 -4.44
N PRO A 49 -11.25 1.66 -5.09
CA PRO A 49 -11.30 0.31 -5.65
C PRO A 49 -11.80 -0.70 -4.60
N LYS A 50 -12.57 -1.68 -5.04
CA LYS A 50 -13.13 -2.72 -4.16
C LYS A 50 -12.04 -3.57 -3.53
N THR A 51 -10.98 -3.86 -4.30
CA THR A 51 -9.83 -4.62 -3.85
C THR A 51 -8.61 -3.72 -3.86
N ILE A 52 -7.95 -3.60 -2.73
CA ILE A 52 -6.69 -2.87 -2.58
C ILE A 52 -5.66 -3.85 -2.04
N ILE A 53 -4.59 -4.06 -2.81
CA ILE A 53 -3.41 -4.80 -2.41
C ILE A 53 -2.37 -3.77 -1.99
N GLY A 54 -2.09 -3.70 -0.70
CA GLY A 54 -1.03 -2.87 -0.14
C GLY A 54 0.27 -3.66 -0.02
N ILE A 55 1.38 -3.04 -0.35
CA ILE A 55 2.72 -3.60 -0.15
C ILE A 55 3.52 -2.67 0.74
N THR A 56 4.01 -3.19 1.84
CA THR A 56 4.83 -2.47 2.82
C THR A 56 6.06 -3.28 3.19
N GLY A 57 6.97 -2.70 3.98
CA GLY A 57 8.19 -3.34 4.42
C GLY A 57 9.44 -2.54 4.07
N THR A 58 10.56 -2.81 4.71
CA THR A 58 11.80 -2.01 4.57
C THR A 58 12.39 -2.13 3.17
N ASN A 59 12.55 -3.35 2.65
CA ASN A 59 13.15 -3.64 1.35
C ASN A 59 12.20 -4.42 0.46
N GLY A 60 12.36 -4.27 -0.86
CA GLY A 60 11.62 -5.05 -1.85
C GLY A 60 10.21 -4.57 -2.18
N LYS A 61 9.68 -3.53 -1.52
CA LYS A 61 8.33 -2.99 -1.77
C LYS A 61 8.05 -2.73 -3.24
N THR A 62 8.87 -1.91 -3.87
CA THR A 62 8.70 -1.49 -5.27
C THR A 62 8.78 -2.67 -6.22
N THR A 63 9.73 -3.57 -6.02
CA THR A 63 9.88 -4.78 -6.84
C THR A 63 8.64 -5.66 -6.72
N THR A 64 8.20 -5.95 -5.51
CA THR A 64 7.03 -6.79 -5.24
C THR A 64 5.74 -6.15 -5.79
N ALA A 65 5.57 -4.83 -5.58
CA ALA A 65 4.41 -4.10 -6.12
C ALA A 65 4.38 -4.16 -7.66
N ASN A 66 5.54 -4.01 -8.31
CA ASN A 66 5.64 -4.11 -9.76
C ASN A 66 5.34 -5.53 -10.26
N MET A 67 5.90 -6.56 -9.61
CA MET A 67 5.61 -7.96 -9.97
C MET A 67 4.12 -8.27 -9.87
N ILE A 68 3.48 -7.91 -8.77
CA ILE A 68 2.04 -8.14 -8.58
C ILE A 68 1.24 -7.38 -9.64
N ASN A 69 1.60 -6.13 -9.92
CA ASN A 69 0.94 -5.33 -10.95
C ASN A 69 1.06 -5.96 -12.34
N ASP A 70 2.27 -6.41 -12.70
CA ASP A 70 2.55 -6.97 -14.01
C ASP A 70 1.84 -8.34 -14.17
N ILE A 71 1.87 -9.20 -13.15
CA ILE A 71 1.10 -10.46 -13.14
C ILE A 71 -0.41 -10.21 -13.32
N LEU A 72 -0.97 -9.22 -12.63
CA LEU A 72 -2.38 -8.88 -12.76
C LEU A 72 -2.71 -8.34 -14.16
N ALA A 73 -1.84 -7.52 -14.72
CA ALA A 73 -1.99 -6.98 -16.07
C ALA A 73 -1.95 -8.08 -17.13
N ASP A 74 -1.02 -9.02 -17.03
CA ASP A 74 -0.90 -10.18 -17.92
C ASP A 74 -2.13 -11.10 -17.86
N ASN A 75 -2.84 -11.09 -16.72
CA ASN A 75 -4.11 -11.83 -16.55
C ASN A 75 -5.35 -10.97 -16.88
N GLY A 76 -5.20 -9.85 -17.58
CA GLY A 76 -6.31 -9.04 -18.08
C GLY A 76 -6.91 -8.06 -17.06
N TYR A 77 -6.34 -7.92 -15.88
CA TYR A 77 -6.73 -6.89 -14.92
C TYR A 77 -6.07 -5.55 -15.27
N SER A 78 -6.70 -4.46 -14.84
CA SER A 78 -6.16 -3.10 -15.04
C SER A 78 -6.07 -2.37 -13.69
N PRO A 79 -5.13 -2.76 -12.82
CA PRO A 79 -4.99 -2.13 -11.52
C PRO A 79 -4.52 -0.69 -11.66
N VAL A 80 -4.98 0.17 -10.76
CA VAL A 80 -4.31 1.45 -10.54
C VAL A 80 -3.16 1.24 -9.56
N ASN A 81 -2.02 1.88 -9.81
CA ASN A 81 -0.83 1.71 -8.98
C ASN A 81 -0.04 3.02 -8.84
N ASN A 82 0.83 3.09 -7.85
CA ASN A 82 1.71 4.22 -7.62
C ASN A 82 3.17 3.94 -8.04
N ARG A 83 3.37 3.09 -9.07
CA ARG A 83 4.69 2.70 -9.60
C ARG A 83 5.60 3.89 -9.94
N ALA A 84 5.03 4.93 -10.54
CA ALA A 84 5.76 6.15 -10.91
C ALA A 84 5.76 7.20 -9.78
N GLY A 85 5.23 6.86 -8.62
CA GLY A 85 4.86 7.83 -7.61
C GLY A 85 5.40 7.60 -6.22
N SER A 86 4.93 8.43 -5.33
CA SER A 86 5.28 8.44 -3.93
C SER A 86 4.42 7.43 -3.16
N ASN A 87 5.04 6.69 -2.24
CA ASN A 87 4.41 5.72 -1.34
C ASN A 87 3.87 6.35 -0.03
N ILE A 88 3.99 7.68 0.11
CA ILE A 88 3.42 8.43 1.24
C ILE A 88 2.01 8.94 0.91
N LEU A 89 1.32 9.47 1.91
CA LEU A 89 -0.10 9.85 1.83
C LEU A 89 -0.47 10.66 0.56
N GLY A 90 0.32 11.67 0.19
CA GLY A 90 0.05 12.51 -1.00
C GLY A 90 0.15 11.74 -2.31
N GLY A 91 1.11 10.81 -2.42
CA GLY A 91 1.26 9.96 -3.60
C GLY A 91 0.13 8.93 -3.71
N VAL A 92 -0.22 8.29 -2.61
CA VAL A 92 -1.37 7.38 -2.55
C VAL A 92 -2.66 8.11 -2.91
N ALA A 93 -2.86 9.33 -2.40
CA ALA A 93 -4.01 10.16 -2.75
C ALA A 93 -4.04 10.49 -4.26
N THR A 94 -2.90 10.88 -4.84
CA THR A 94 -2.79 11.15 -6.29
C THR A 94 -3.17 9.92 -7.11
N THR A 95 -2.68 8.76 -6.74
CA THR A 95 -2.98 7.50 -7.42
C THR A 95 -4.48 7.16 -7.33
N LEU A 96 -5.08 7.30 -6.17
CA LEU A 96 -6.51 7.05 -6.00
C LEU A 96 -7.38 8.10 -6.72
N ILE A 97 -6.92 9.36 -6.88
CA ILE A 97 -7.59 10.37 -7.70
C ILE A 97 -7.64 9.93 -9.18
N SER A 98 -6.63 9.24 -9.69
CA SER A 98 -6.66 8.70 -11.06
C SER A 98 -7.68 7.57 -11.22
N ALA A 99 -8.00 6.86 -10.15
CA ALA A 99 -8.95 5.76 -10.13
C ALA A 99 -10.43 6.20 -10.10
N VAL A 100 -10.73 7.51 -9.96
CA VAL A 100 -12.10 8.00 -9.88
C VAL A 100 -12.43 8.93 -11.04
N ASN A 101 -13.71 8.97 -11.43
CA ASN A 101 -14.25 9.93 -12.40
C ASN A 101 -14.49 11.31 -11.77
N LEU A 102 -14.99 12.26 -12.57
CA LEU A 102 -15.30 13.63 -12.12
C LEU A 102 -16.43 13.68 -11.06
N ARG A 103 -17.21 12.63 -10.90
CA ARG A 103 -18.20 12.50 -9.82
C ARG A 103 -17.61 11.91 -8.55
N GLY A 104 -16.30 11.62 -8.54
CA GLY A 104 -15.61 10.98 -7.43
C GLY A 104 -16.00 9.51 -7.22
N LYS A 105 -16.60 8.86 -8.23
CA LYS A 105 -16.89 7.42 -8.21
C LYS A 105 -15.73 6.66 -8.83
N THR A 106 -15.34 5.56 -8.21
CA THR A 106 -14.27 4.72 -8.76
C THR A 106 -14.66 4.14 -10.12
N VAL A 107 -13.69 4.11 -11.03
CA VAL A 107 -13.77 3.47 -12.35
C VAL A 107 -12.76 2.32 -12.46
N LYS A 108 -12.11 1.98 -11.34
CA LYS A 108 -11.16 0.88 -11.20
C LYS A 108 -11.59 0.02 -10.02
N ASP A 109 -11.63 -1.30 -10.22
CA ASP A 109 -11.99 -2.25 -9.18
C ASP A 109 -10.80 -2.71 -8.34
N LEU A 110 -9.57 -2.51 -8.85
CA LEU A 110 -8.35 -3.03 -8.27
C LEU A 110 -7.27 -1.95 -8.16
N ALA A 111 -6.58 -1.92 -7.01
CA ALA A 111 -5.39 -1.10 -6.79
C ALA A 111 -4.25 -1.93 -6.22
N VAL A 112 -3.03 -1.66 -6.69
CA VAL A 112 -1.77 -2.19 -6.14
C VAL A 112 -0.96 -0.99 -5.64
N LEU A 113 -0.81 -0.87 -4.32
CA LEU A 113 -0.25 0.33 -3.70
C LEU A 113 0.99 -0.02 -2.88
N GLU A 114 2.11 0.56 -3.23
CA GLU A 114 3.26 0.64 -2.33
C GLU A 114 2.94 1.64 -1.22
N LEU A 115 3.12 1.23 0.04
CA LEU A 115 2.78 2.00 1.23
C LEU A 115 4.00 2.13 2.13
N ASP A 116 4.38 3.37 2.43
CA ASP A 116 5.45 3.67 3.38
C ASP A 116 4.99 3.34 4.81
N GLU A 117 5.84 2.67 5.57
CA GLU A 117 5.54 2.14 6.89
C GLU A 117 5.15 3.25 7.88
N ARG A 118 5.86 4.37 7.85
CA ARG A 118 5.61 5.51 8.75
C ARG A 118 4.35 6.28 8.37
N SER A 119 4.08 6.33 7.06
CA SER A 119 2.90 6.99 6.51
C SER A 119 1.63 6.18 6.74
N SER A 120 1.73 4.91 7.09
CA SER A 120 0.60 4.00 7.33
C SER A 120 -0.41 4.58 8.32
N ARG A 121 0.04 5.20 9.40
CA ARG A 121 -0.81 5.88 10.39
C ARG A 121 -1.67 7.01 9.82
N LEU A 122 -1.24 7.61 8.71
CA LEU A 122 -1.97 8.68 8.01
C LEU A 122 -2.82 8.13 6.88
N ILE A 123 -2.44 6.97 6.31
CA ILE A 123 -3.09 6.34 5.17
C ILE A 123 -4.24 5.45 5.62
N TYR A 124 -4.02 4.56 6.58
CA TYR A 124 -5.00 3.55 7.00
C TYR A 124 -6.30 4.09 7.59
N PRO A 125 -6.40 5.29 8.21
CA PRO A 125 -7.68 5.86 8.56
C PRO A 125 -8.63 6.08 7.37
N TYR A 126 -8.09 6.16 6.16
CA TYR A 126 -8.84 6.46 4.93
C TYR A 126 -8.81 5.35 3.89
N VAL A 127 -7.74 4.56 3.87
CA VAL A 127 -7.49 3.52 2.87
C VAL A 127 -7.25 2.20 3.59
N HIS A 128 -8.22 1.30 3.45
CA HIS A 128 -8.18 -0.01 4.10
C HIS A 128 -7.78 -1.06 3.05
N PRO A 129 -6.53 -1.56 3.04
CA PRO A 129 -6.16 -2.64 2.15
C PRO A 129 -7.01 -3.89 2.39
N THR A 130 -7.44 -4.54 1.31
CA THR A 130 -8.04 -5.88 1.38
C THR A 130 -6.99 -6.89 1.76
N TYR A 131 -5.82 -6.76 1.12
CA TYR A 131 -4.62 -7.54 1.40
C TYR A 131 -3.47 -6.60 1.69
N LEU A 132 -2.66 -6.91 2.68
CA LEU A 132 -1.42 -6.19 3.00
C LEU A 132 -0.27 -7.18 3.03
N LEU A 133 0.63 -7.06 2.04
CA LEU A 133 1.86 -7.82 1.99
C LEU A 133 2.96 -7.04 2.70
N CYS A 134 3.61 -7.67 3.67
CA CYS A 134 4.79 -7.14 4.33
C CYS A 134 6.01 -7.97 3.93
N THR A 135 6.93 -7.36 3.20
CA THR A 135 8.13 -8.04 2.69
C THR A 135 9.11 -8.37 3.80
N ASN A 136 9.42 -7.40 4.64
CA ASN A 136 10.30 -7.52 5.81
C ASN A 136 10.30 -6.23 6.63
N LEU A 137 10.71 -6.30 7.89
CA LEU A 137 10.85 -5.15 8.78
C LEU A 137 12.25 -5.14 9.39
N PHE A 138 13.23 -4.71 8.60
CA PHE A 138 14.60 -4.55 9.07
C PHE A 138 14.87 -3.13 9.59
N ARG A 139 15.96 -2.98 10.28
CA ARG A 139 16.49 -1.67 10.65
C ARG A 139 16.93 -0.94 9.38
N ASP A 140 16.17 0.05 8.96
CA ASP A 140 16.62 0.98 7.91
C ASP A 140 17.78 1.84 8.47
N SER A 141 18.62 2.38 7.60
CA SER A 141 19.88 3.05 7.95
C SER A 141 19.81 3.88 9.24
N TYR A 142 20.92 3.94 10.00
CA TYR A 142 21.10 4.67 11.28
C TYR A 142 20.50 6.09 11.33
N LYS A 143 20.31 6.73 10.19
CA LYS A 143 19.79 8.10 10.09
C LYS A 143 18.28 8.21 10.01
N ARG A 144 17.55 7.15 9.62
CA ARG A 144 16.11 7.20 9.37
C ARG A 144 15.23 6.44 10.37
N ASN A 145 15.70 5.30 10.86
CA ASN A 145 14.93 4.44 11.77
C ASN A 145 15.83 3.91 12.87
N ALA A 146 15.71 4.45 14.07
CA ALA A 146 16.51 4.02 15.21
C ALA A 146 16.23 2.57 15.63
N HIS A 147 14.97 2.08 15.50
CA HIS A 147 14.57 0.74 15.92
C HIS A 147 13.50 0.14 15.00
N SER A 148 13.66 -1.13 14.63
CA SER A 148 12.65 -1.93 13.94
C SER A 148 11.35 -2.02 14.73
N GLU A 149 11.43 -2.04 16.06
CA GLU A 149 10.29 -2.02 16.97
C GLU A 149 9.37 -0.79 16.78
N PHE A 150 9.96 0.39 16.56
CA PHE A 150 9.17 1.59 16.32
C PHE A 150 8.31 1.49 15.04
N ILE A 151 8.85 0.91 13.98
CA ILE A 151 8.12 0.70 12.74
C ILE A 151 7.07 -0.39 12.91
N PHE A 152 7.44 -1.47 13.61
CA PHE A 152 6.52 -2.53 13.99
C PHE A 152 5.31 -1.95 14.75
N ASP A 153 5.54 -1.16 15.78
CA ASP A 153 4.47 -0.56 16.61
C ASP A 153 3.54 0.34 15.78
N ILE A 154 4.11 1.14 14.85
CA ILE A 154 3.27 1.96 13.95
C ILE A 154 2.37 1.07 13.11
N LEU A 155 2.89 0.04 12.48
CA LEU A 155 2.11 -0.86 11.63
C LEU A 155 1.10 -1.65 12.46
N ASP A 156 1.55 -2.31 13.52
CA ASP A 156 0.74 -3.16 14.39
C ASP A 156 -0.49 -2.42 14.93
N LYS A 157 -0.29 -1.15 15.33
CA LYS A 157 -1.35 -0.32 15.88
C LYS A 157 -2.36 0.17 14.84
N HIS A 158 -1.95 0.35 13.58
CA HIS A 158 -2.76 1.06 12.60
C HIS A 158 -3.30 0.16 11.47
N ILE A 159 -2.79 -1.07 11.31
CA ILE A 159 -3.33 -2.01 10.32
C ILE A 159 -4.82 -2.25 10.60
N PRO A 160 -5.71 -2.04 9.62
CA PRO A 160 -7.15 -2.25 9.82
C PRO A 160 -7.45 -3.72 10.11
N LYS A 161 -8.33 -3.99 11.07
CA LYS A 161 -8.66 -5.36 11.52
C LYS A 161 -9.20 -6.28 10.44
N GLN A 162 -9.85 -5.74 9.42
CA GLN A 162 -10.41 -6.49 8.30
C GLN A 162 -9.39 -6.81 7.20
N THR A 163 -8.17 -6.26 7.27
CA THR A 163 -7.11 -6.49 6.30
C THR A 163 -6.54 -7.90 6.46
N LYS A 164 -6.52 -8.69 5.38
CA LYS A 164 -5.82 -9.97 5.35
C LYS A 164 -4.33 -9.74 5.12
N LEU A 165 -3.49 -10.34 5.96
CA LEU A 165 -2.05 -10.16 5.90
C LEU A 165 -1.39 -11.26 5.08
N VAL A 166 -0.36 -10.88 4.32
CA VAL A 166 0.56 -11.78 3.63
C VAL A 166 1.96 -11.47 4.17
N LEU A 167 2.46 -12.31 5.05
CA LEU A 167 3.64 -12.02 5.86
C LEU A 167 4.82 -12.93 5.49
N ASN A 168 6.02 -12.39 5.58
CA ASN A 168 7.24 -13.16 5.38
C ASN A 168 7.54 -14.00 6.63
N ALA A 169 7.53 -15.33 6.48
CA ALA A 169 7.83 -16.27 7.56
C ALA A 169 9.34 -16.22 7.96
N ASP A 170 10.20 -15.82 7.03
CA ASP A 170 11.65 -15.73 7.27
C ASP A 170 12.03 -14.44 8.01
N ASP A 171 11.10 -13.50 8.16
CA ASP A 171 11.31 -12.28 8.97
C ASP A 171 10.51 -12.34 10.27
N LEU A 172 11.18 -12.68 11.35
CA LEU A 172 10.59 -12.83 12.69
C LEU A 172 9.89 -11.56 13.22
N VAL A 173 10.17 -10.39 12.66
CA VAL A 173 9.52 -9.14 13.05
C VAL A 173 8.18 -9.00 12.34
N SER A 174 8.17 -9.04 11.01
CA SER A 174 6.94 -8.88 10.23
C SER A 174 5.94 -10.01 10.45
N ALA A 175 6.42 -11.24 10.68
CA ALA A 175 5.56 -12.40 10.95
C ALA A 175 4.62 -12.22 12.16
N ARG A 176 4.92 -11.30 13.07
CA ARG A 176 4.14 -11.03 14.29
C ARG A 176 3.13 -9.89 14.16
N LEU A 177 3.11 -9.18 13.01
CA LEU A 177 2.24 -8.01 12.82
C LEU A 177 0.77 -8.37 13.00
N ALA A 178 0.02 -7.47 13.67
CA ALA A 178 -1.43 -7.45 13.81
C ALA A 178 -2.03 -8.85 14.06
N LYS A 179 -1.64 -9.50 15.15
CA LYS A 179 -1.97 -10.90 15.51
C LYS A 179 -3.45 -11.26 15.43
N GLY A 180 -4.35 -10.28 15.52
CA GLY A 180 -5.79 -10.48 15.43
C GLY A 180 -6.35 -10.53 14.00
N ASN A 181 -5.52 -10.33 12.97
CA ASN A 181 -5.94 -10.34 11.58
C ASN A 181 -5.77 -11.73 10.96
N ASP A 182 -6.63 -12.07 9.99
CA ASP A 182 -6.40 -13.21 9.10
C ASP A 182 -5.08 -13.05 8.38
N ARG A 183 -4.32 -14.15 8.25
CA ARG A 183 -3.00 -14.12 7.65
C ARG A 183 -2.64 -15.38 6.91
N VAL A 184 -1.75 -15.21 5.93
CA VAL A 184 -1.00 -16.27 5.29
C VAL A 184 0.48 -15.92 5.32
N TYR A 185 1.33 -16.89 5.18
CA TYR A 185 2.77 -16.68 5.19
C TYR A 185 3.38 -17.10 3.86
N PHE A 186 4.44 -16.43 3.47
CA PHE A 186 5.35 -16.85 2.42
C PHE A 186 6.77 -16.91 2.98
N GLY A 187 7.61 -17.74 2.41
CA GLY A 187 9.00 -17.89 2.85
C GLY A 187 9.77 -18.83 1.94
N ILE A 188 11.05 -19.03 2.22
CA ILE A 188 11.91 -19.96 1.49
C ILE A 188 11.90 -21.29 2.23
N GLU A 189 11.39 -22.35 1.59
CA GLU A 189 11.52 -23.70 2.09
C GLU A 189 12.96 -24.17 1.94
N THR A 190 13.65 -24.40 3.06
CA THR A 190 14.98 -24.98 3.03
C THR A 190 14.87 -26.48 2.78
N VAL A 191 15.12 -26.92 1.55
CA VAL A 191 15.27 -28.34 1.27
C VAL A 191 16.59 -28.82 1.87
N SER A 192 16.54 -29.45 3.03
CA SER A 192 17.69 -30.10 3.62
C SER A 192 17.91 -31.44 2.90
N TYR A 193 19.02 -31.56 2.19
CA TYR A 193 19.49 -32.85 1.61
C TYR A 193 20.08 -33.78 2.67
N THR A 194 20.12 -33.37 3.92
CA THR A 194 20.53 -34.21 5.04
C THR A 194 19.28 -34.70 5.77
N HIS A 195 19.25 -35.98 6.14
CA HIS A 195 18.17 -36.65 6.90
C HIS A 195 17.93 -36.06 8.30
N LEU A 196 18.10 -34.78 8.49
CA LEU A 196 17.66 -34.07 9.69
C LEU A 196 16.18 -33.82 9.51
N ARG A 197 15.39 -34.46 10.36
CA ARG A 197 13.95 -34.30 10.46
C ARG A 197 13.61 -32.81 10.39
N ALA A 198 12.84 -32.43 9.39
CA ALA A 198 12.20 -31.13 9.35
C ALA A 198 11.25 -31.08 10.55
N HIS A 199 11.74 -30.57 11.66
CA HIS A 199 10.89 -30.20 12.77
C HIS A 199 10.32 -28.84 12.46
N GLU A 200 9.03 -28.83 12.18
CA GLU A 200 8.17 -27.67 12.22
C GLU A 200 8.42 -26.59 11.16
N THR A 201 8.31 -26.95 9.90
CA THR A 201 7.78 -26.00 8.91
C THR A 201 6.33 -25.77 9.27
N SER A 202 5.97 -24.56 9.62
CA SER A 202 4.59 -24.19 9.84
C SER A 202 3.78 -24.55 8.59
N GLN A 203 2.69 -25.28 8.76
CA GLN A 203 1.83 -25.82 7.69
C GLN A 203 1.14 -24.73 6.84
N ASP A 204 1.47 -23.47 7.07
CA ASP A 204 0.82 -22.29 6.49
C ASP A 204 1.70 -21.55 5.47
N ILE A 205 2.82 -22.14 5.02
CA ILE A 205 3.70 -21.53 4.01
C ILE A 205 3.13 -21.86 2.63
N VAL A 206 2.70 -20.83 1.93
CA VAL A 206 2.31 -20.92 0.52
C VAL A 206 3.56 -20.62 -0.31
N CYS A 207 4.07 -21.62 -1.00
CA CYS A 207 5.13 -21.49 -2.00
C CYS A 207 4.59 -20.84 -3.27
#